data_796200f13ebd5238b37977f9e3205990
#
_entry.id   796200f13ebd5238b37977f9e3205990
#
_cell.length_a   1.000
_cell.length_b   1.000
_cell.length_c   1.000
_cell.angle_alpha   90.00
_cell.angle_beta   90.00
_cell.angle_gamma   90.00
#
_symmetry.space_group_name_H-M   'P 1'
#
loop_
_entity.id
_entity.type
_entity.pdbx_description
1 polymer ?
#
loop_
_entity_poly.entity_id
_entity_poly.type
_entity_poly.pdbx_seq_one_letter_code
_entity_poly.pdbx_strand_id
1 'polypeptide(L)'
;RVSRGLGDVYKRQGDTGLLCASCMENIQFELLQGNMDVNMGSILENVFAQSIKSGGFSLNYFESKKYGELDFVIQNGLKIDLLEIKSGNDYQKHSALNKVSAVENWKFGRKIVFCKGNVEQKEEIEYFPWYMVMFYQREKEPEHYIYEVDLSGL
;
A
#
# COMPACT_ATOMS: atom_id res chain seq x y z
N ARG A 1 1.16 -11.35 13.38
CA ARG A 1 0.01 -10.64 13.98
C ARG A 1 -0.25 -9.41 13.12
N VAL A 2 -1.34 -9.40 12.38
CA VAL A 2 -1.82 -8.17 11.76
C VAL A 2 -2.30 -7.29 12.90
N SER A 3 -1.49 -6.30 13.27
CA SER A 3 -1.80 -5.39 14.36
C SER A 3 -2.73 -4.31 13.82
N ARG A 4 -3.95 -4.26 14.30
CA ARG A 4 -4.75 -3.05 14.23
C ARG A 4 -4.24 -2.11 15.33
N GLY A 5 -3.15 -1.43 15.08
CA GLY A 5 -2.71 -0.33 15.92
C GLY A 5 -3.69 0.81 15.78
N LEU A 6 -4.68 0.88 16.66
CA LEU A 6 -5.72 1.92 16.62
C LEU A 6 -5.13 3.34 16.53
N GLY A 7 -3.98 3.59 17.18
CA GLY A 7 -3.35 4.91 17.19
C GLY A 7 -2.78 5.38 15.85
N ASP A 8 -2.12 4.49 15.11
CA ASP A 8 -1.45 4.85 13.85
C ASP A 8 -2.41 4.87 12.66
N VAL A 9 -3.42 4.01 12.67
CA VAL A 9 -4.49 4.03 11.64
C VAL A 9 -5.28 5.35 11.71
N TYR A 10 -5.54 5.89 12.89
CA TYR A 10 -6.20 7.20 13.04
C TYR A 10 -5.32 8.36 12.56
N LYS A 11 -4.03 8.32 12.80
CA LYS A 11 -3.09 9.35 12.33
C LYS A 11 -2.96 9.38 10.81
N ARG A 12 -3.07 8.22 10.16
CA ARG A 12 -2.97 8.08 8.70
C ARG A 12 -4.31 8.26 7.96
N GLN A 13 -5.41 8.50 8.65
CA GLN A 13 -6.74 8.69 8.04
C GLN A 13 -7.21 10.15 8.03
N GLY A 14 -6.44 11.04 8.61
CA GLY A 14 -6.74 12.47 8.62
C GLY A 14 -6.45 13.12 7.27
N ASP A 15 -7.00 14.32 7.08
CA ASP A 15 -6.71 15.13 5.91
C ASP A 15 -5.22 15.47 5.82
N THR A 16 -4.60 15.22 4.65
CA THR A 16 -3.17 15.45 4.45
C THR A 16 -2.82 16.94 4.53
N GLY A 17 -3.72 17.82 4.08
CA GLY A 17 -3.55 19.26 4.21
C GLY A 17 -3.55 19.68 5.67
N LEU A 18 -4.43 19.12 6.50
CA LEU A 18 -4.48 19.36 7.94
C LEU A 18 -3.24 18.76 8.63
N LEU A 19 -2.75 17.60 8.19
CA LEU A 19 -1.51 17.03 8.68
C LEU A 19 -0.33 17.97 8.38
N CYS A 20 -0.21 18.45 7.15
CA CYS A 20 0.84 19.41 6.77
C CYS A 20 0.71 20.73 7.54
N ALA A 21 -0.53 21.19 7.80
CA ALA A 21 -0.78 22.40 8.58
C ALA A 21 -0.41 22.24 10.07
N SER A 22 -0.52 21.03 10.61
CA SER A 22 -0.16 20.71 12.00
C SER A 22 1.32 20.38 12.19
N CYS A 23 2.05 20.10 11.12
CA CYS A 23 3.50 19.93 11.18
C CYS A 23 4.14 21.28 11.49
N MET A 24 4.77 21.39 12.65
CA MET A 24 5.51 22.57 13.04
C MET A 24 6.71 22.77 12.11
N GLU A 25 6.99 24.05 11.81
CA GLU A 25 8.17 24.54 11.10
C GLU A 25 8.24 24.26 9.59
N ASN A 26 7.89 25.29 8.80
CA ASN A 26 8.28 25.49 7.37
C ASN A 26 8.07 24.33 6.37
N ILE A 27 7.61 23.16 6.79
CA ILE A 27 7.36 22.01 5.89
C ILE A 27 6.42 22.40 4.75
N GLN A 28 5.40 23.21 5.04
CA GLN A 28 4.48 23.74 4.05
C GLN A 28 5.22 24.57 2.99
N PHE A 29 6.14 25.40 3.45
CA PHE A 29 6.92 26.29 2.57
C PHE A 29 7.90 25.51 1.71
N GLU A 30 8.58 24.52 2.28
CA GLU A 30 9.47 23.61 1.57
C GLU A 30 8.72 22.80 0.51
N LEU A 31 7.55 22.25 0.86
CA LEU A 31 6.69 21.53 -0.09
C LEU A 31 6.22 22.42 -1.23
N LEU A 32 5.83 23.67 -0.94
CA LEU A 32 5.42 24.64 -1.98
C LEU A 32 6.57 25.03 -2.90
N GLN A 33 7.81 25.01 -2.40
CA GLN A 33 9.02 25.21 -3.19
C GLN A 33 9.47 23.98 -3.95
N GLY A 34 8.79 22.84 -3.79
CA GLY A 34 9.16 21.58 -4.42
C GLY A 34 10.34 20.86 -3.76
N ASN A 35 10.74 21.30 -2.54
CA ASN A 35 11.77 20.62 -1.78
C ASN A 35 11.18 19.38 -1.11
N MET A 36 11.47 18.22 -1.67
CA MET A 36 10.93 16.93 -1.27
C MET A 36 11.80 16.18 -0.24
N ASP A 37 12.87 16.81 0.26
CA ASP A 37 13.80 16.17 1.20
C ASP A 37 13.30 16.19 2.67
N VAL A 38 12.16 16.82 2.91
CA VAL A 38 11.59 16.95 4.24
C VAL A 38 10.60 15.84 4.51
N ASN A 39 10.94 14.94 5.40
CA ASN A 39 10.06 13.94 6.06
C ASN A 39 8.88 13.41 5.20
N MET A 40 9.15 13.25 3.89
CA MET A 40 8.15 12.89 2.88
C MET A 40 7.49 11.53 3.16
N GLY A 41 8.17 10.64 3.89
CA GLY A 41 7.66 9.30 4.16
C GLY A 41 6.28 9.34 4.80
N SER A 42 6.14 10.04 5.92
CA SER A 42 4.85 10.10 6.65
C SER A 42 3.75 10.83 5.89
N ILE A 43 4.10 11.85 5.09
CA ILE A 43 3.15 12.57 4.25
C ILE A 43 2.64 11.66 3.14
N LEU A 44 3.55 10.97 2.44
CA LEU A 44 3.20 10.01 1.41
C LEU A 44 2.33 8.88 1.97
N GLU A 45 2.71 8.28 3.09
CA GLU A 45 1.91 7.24 3.74
C GLU A 45 0.48 7.72 4.02
N ASN A 46 0.32 8.99 4.45
CA ASN A 46 -1.02 9.55 4.68
C ASN A 46 -1.81 9.73 3.37
N VAL A 47 -1.19 10.30 2.33
CA VAL A 47 -1.82 10.42 1.00
C VAL A 47 -2.25 9.07 0.48
N PHE A 48 -1.39 8.05 0.61
CA PHE A 48 -1.69 6.68 0.20
C PHE A 48 -2.83 6.09 1.01
N ALA A 49 -2.81 6.25 2.34
CA ALA A 49 -3.89 5.80 3.21
C ALA A 49 -5.25 6.39 2.81
N GLN A 50 -5.28 7.69 2.50
CA GLN A 50 -6.50 8.35 2.03
C GLN A 50 -6.94 7.81 0.67
N SER A 51 -6.03 7.68 -0.29
CA SER A 51 -6.33 7.17 -1.64
C SER A 51 -6.87 5.74 -1.59
N ILE A 52 -6.21 4.85 -0.84
CA ILE A 52 -6.63 3.45 -0.67
C ILE A 52 -7.99 3.39 0.02
N LYS A 53 -8.21 4.19 1.06
CA LYS A 53 -9.49 4.23 1.76
C LYS A 53 -10.62 4.77 0.90
N SER A 54 -10.37 5.81 0.10
CA SER A 54 -11.35 6.35 -0.84
C SER A 54 -11.72 5.34 -1.93
N GLY A 55 -10.80 4.43 -2.29
CA GLY A 55 -11.05 3.27 -3.13
C GLY A 55 -11.88 2.16 -2.46
N GLY A 56 -12.33 2.38 -1.21
CA GLY A 56 -13.19 1.46 -0.47
C GLY A 56 -12.45 0.30 0.20
N PHE A 57 -11.12 0.36 0.33
CA PHE A 57 -10.33 -0.67 1.01
C PHE A 57 -10.23 -0.42 2.52
N SER A 58 -10.07 -1.50 3.26
CA SER A 58 -9.67 -1.45 4.67
C SER A 58 -8.16 -1.32 4.76
N LEU A 59 -7.70 -0.37 5.58
CA LEU A 59 -6.27 -0.17 5.82
C LEU A 59 -5.78 -1.14 6.88
N ASN A 60 -4.81 -1.96 6.52
CA ASN A 60 -4.06 -2.78 7.44
C ASN A 60 -2.59 -2.59 7.14
N TYR A 61 -1.76 -2.68 8.15
CA TYR A 61 -0.32 -2.72 8.02
C TYR A 61 0.24 -3.93 8.76
N PHE A 62 1.47 -4.25 8.47
CA PHE A 62 2.12 -5.41 9.05
C PHE A 62 3.42 -4.99 9.72
N GLU A 63 3.56 -5.38 10.99
CA GLU A 63 4.79 -5.19 11.75
C GLU A 63 5.19 -6.51 12.41
N SER A 64 6.45 -6.87 12.27
CA SER A 64 7.02 -8.06 12.91
C SER A 64 8.49 -7.88 13.21
N LYS A 65 8.94 -8.28 14.40
CA LYS A 65 10.36 -8.30 14.76
C LYS A 65 11.21 -9.14 13.80
N LYS A 66 10.63 -10.19 13.21
CA LYS A 66 11.33 -11.12 12.31
C LYS A 66 11.39 -10.61 10.88
N TYR A 67 10.31 -10.04 10.38
CA TYR A 67 10.15 -9.71 8.96
C TYR A 67 10.33 -8.22 8.67
N GLY A 68 10.13 -7.35 9.65
CA GLY A 68 10.12 -5.91 9.50
C GLY A 68 8.71 -5.36 9.39
N GLU A 69 8.57 -4.18 8.81
CA GLU A 69 7.33 -3.43 8.66
C GLU A 69 6.98 -3.30 7.18
N LEU A 70 5.70 -3.49 6.84
CA LEU A 70 5.10 -3.18 5.55
C LEU A 70 4.10 -2.06 5.72
N ASP A 71 4.12 -1.08 4.83
CA ASP A 71 3.28 0.10 4.93
C ASP A 71 1.80 -0.24 4.84
N PHE A 72 1.41 -1.11 3.89
CA PHE A 72 0.03 -1.56 3.76
C PHE A 72 -0.08 -3.02 3.36
N VAL A 73 -1.07 -3.68 3.95
CA VAL A 73 -1.51 -5.05 3.62
C VAL A 73 -3.00 -4.96 3.33
N ILE A 74 -3.37 -5.15 2.08
CA ILE A 74 -4.71 -4.87 1.57
C ILE A 74 -5.37 -6.15 1.11
N GLN A 75 -6.55 -6.46 1.65
CA GLN A 75 -7.37 -7.51 1.09
C GLN A 75 -8.05 -7.01 -0.18
N ASN A 76 -7.74 -7.65 -1.31
CA ASN A 76 -8.30 -7.36 -2.63
C ASN A 76 -8.95 -8.62 -3.19
N GLY A 77 -10.28 -8.71 -3.06
CA GLY A 77 -11.02 -9.93 -3.32
C GLY A 77 -10.58 -11.07 -2.37
N LEU A 78 -10.20 -12.20 -2.94
CA LEU A 78 -9.70 -13.37 -2.20
C LEU A 78 -8.19 -13.35 -1.95
N LYS A 79 -7.50 -12.32 -2.43
CA LYS A 79 -6.04 -12.19 -2.32
C LYS A 79 -5.66 -11.10 -1.34
N ILE A 80 -4.41 -11.11 -0.94
CA ILE A 80 -3.81 -10.10 -0.07
C ILE A 80 -2.68 -9.44 -0.84
N ASP A 81 -2.84 -8.17 -1.16
CA ASP A 81 -1.82 -7.36 -1.80
C ASP A 81 -0.90 -6.74 -0.76
N LEU A 82 0.39 -6.70 -1.06
CA LEU A 82 1.43 -6.10 -0.23
C LEU A 82 1.90 -4.82 -0.90
N LEU A 83 1.81 -3.70 -0.20
CA LEU A 83 2.18 -2.39 -0.71
C LEU A 83 3.26 -1.77 0.16
N GLU A 84 4.30 -1.27 -0.49
CA GLU A 84 5.42 -0.56 0.13
C GLU A 84 5.59 0.80 -0.55
N ILE A 85 5.87 1.85 0.23
CA ILE A 85 6.06 3.21 -0.28
C ILE A 85 7.50 3.64 -0.06
N LYS A 86 8.17 4.03 -1.11
CA LYS A 86 9.55 4.51 -1.06
C LYS A 86 9.66 5.96 -1.52
N SER A 87 10.01 6.85 -0.59
CA SER A 87 10.24 8.27 -0.87
C SER A 87 11.63 8.54 -1.43
N GLY A 88 12.61 7.70 -1.11
CA GLY A 88 14.01 7.84 -1.52
C GLY A 88 14.33 7.26 -2.88
N ASN A 89 15.60 7.45 -3.29
CA ASN A 89 16.11 6.93 -4.56
C ASN A 89 16.40 5.41 -4.50
N ASP A 90 16.63 4.86 -3.31
CA ASP A 90 16.93 3.43 -3.07
C ASP A 90 15.67 2.57 -2.99
N TYR A 91 14.67 2.84 -3.85
CA TYR A 91 13.37 2.19 -3.81
C TYR A 91 13.42 0.67 -4.12
N GLN A 92 14.51 0.18 -4.67
CA GLN A 92 14.71 -1.25 -4.90
C GLN A 92 15.09 -2.03 -3.62
N LYS A 93 15.36 -1.32 -2.52
CA LYS A 93 15.66 -1.92 -1.21
C LYS A 93 14.37 -2.02 -0.38
N HIS A 94 13.70 -3.14 -0.48
CA HIS A 94 12.45 -3.45 0.24
C HIS A 94 12.54 -4.80 0.96
N SER A 95 13.44 -4.87 1.95
CA SER A 95 13.77 -6.12 2.64
C SER A 95 12.58 -6.77 3.36
N ALA A 96 11.66 -5.98 3.90
CA ALA A 96 10.47 -6.48 4.57
C ALA A 96 9.53 -7.16 3.58
N LEU A 97 9.27 -6.52 2.44
CA LEU A 97 8.45 -7.07 1.36
C LEU A 97 9.01 -8.41 0.87
N ASN A 98 10.32 -8.50 0.64
CA ASN A 98 10.98 -9.73 0.20
C ASN A 98 10.86 -10.84 1.25
N LYS A 99 11.11 -10.53 2.52
CA LYS A 99 11.02 -11.51 3.61
C LYS A 99 9.60 -12.03 3.82
N VAL A 100 8.60 -11.15 3.76
CA VAL A 100 7.19 -11.54 3.91
C VAL A 100 6.75 -12.35 2.72
N SER A 101 7.13 -11.95 1.51
CA SER A 101 6.80 -12.67 0.26
C SER A 101 7.35 -14.10 0.22
N ALA A 102 8.46 -14.36 0.90
CA ALA A 102 9.10 -15.67 0.96
C ALA A 102 8.43 -16.65 1.93
N VAL A 103 7.36 -16.28 2.61
CA VAL A 103 6.64 -17.17 3.55
C VAL A 103 5.76 -18.13 2.76
N GLU A 104 6.17 -19.39 2.67
CA GLU A 104 5.57 -20.42 1.81
C GLU A 104 4.07 -20.68 2.07
N ASN A 105 3.61 -20.53 3.31
CA ASN A 105 2.23 -20.82 3.70
C ASN A 105 1.27 -19.65 3.42
N TRP A 106 1.77 -18.51 2.92
CA TRP A 106 0.96 -17.33 2.65
C TRP A 106 0.83 -17.11 1.15
N LYS A 107 -0.40 -17.05 0.67
CA LYS A 107 -0.69 -16.75 -0.74
C LYS A 107 -0.98 -15.26 -0.88
N PHE A 108 -0.06 -14.56 -1.50
CA PHE A 108 -0.22 -13.14 -1.78
C PHE A 108 -0.76 -12.92 -3.20
N GLY A 109 -1.44 -11.80 -3.38
CA GLY A 109 -1.79 -11.25 -4.67
C GLY A 109 -0.63 -10.46 -5.25
N ARG A 110 -0.85 -9.16 -5.43
CA ARG A 110 0.15 -8.25 -5.98
C ARG A 110 1.15 -7.82 -4.92
N LYS A 111 2.39 -7.59 -5.36
CA LYS A 111 3.47 -7.06 -4.56
C LYS A 111 3.92 -5.76 -5.22
N ILE A 112 3.55 -4.64 -4.62
CA ILE A 112 3.67 -3.33 -5.26
C ILE A 112 4.58 -2.42 -4.44
N VAL A 113 5.54 -1.80 -5.12
CA VAL A 113 6.38 -0.74 -4.56
C VAL A 113 6.04 0.57 -5.28
N PHE A 114 5.50 1.52 -4.55
CA PHE A 114 5.28 2.87 -5.06
C PHE A 114 6.52 3.73 -4.80
N CYS A 115 7.04 4.36 -5.85
CA CYS A 115 8.32 5.05 -5.80
C CYS A 115 8.38 6.26 -6.75
N LYS A 116 9.53 6.92 -6.80
CA LYS A 116 9.83 8.00 -7.77
C LYS A 116 10.09 7.48 -9.19
N GLY A 117 10.31 6.17 -9.34
CA GLY A 117 10.65 5.54 -10.61
C GLY A 117 9.48 5.46 -11.60
N ASN A 118 9.76 4.92 -12.76
CA ASN A 118 8.76 4.61 -13.77
C ASN A 118 8.08 3.25 -13.48
N VAL A 119 7.06 2.94 -14.27
CA VAL A 119 6.44 1.60 -14.25
C VAL A 119 7.48 0.58 -14.66
N GLU A 120 7.73 -0.37 -13.79
CA GLU A 120 8.68 -1.47 -14.00
C GLU A 120 8.16 -2.71 -13.31
N GLN A 121 8.50 -3.88 -13.83
CA GLN A 121 8.28 -5.15 -13.16
C GLN A 121 9.60 -5.90 -13.06
N LYS A 122 9.95 -6.31 -11.85
CA LYS A 122 11.11 -7.18 -11.59
C LYS A 122 10.64 -8.39 -10.83
N GLU A 123 10.80 -9.56 -11.44
CA GLU A 123 10.28 -10.82 -10.89
C GLU A 123 8.78 -10.70 -10.58
N GLU A 124 8.39 -10.87 -9.32
CA GLU A 124 6.99 -10.79 -8.86
C GLU A 124 6.63 -9.41 -8.27
N ILE A 125 7.53 -8.43 -8.34
CA ILE A 125 7.33 -7.10 -7.75
C ILE A 125 7.07 -6.09 -8.85
N GLU A 126 5.97 -5.36 -8.68
CA GLU A 126 5.56 -4.28 -9.56
C GLU A 126 6.00 -2.94 -8.94
N TYR A 127 6.67 -2.10 -9.72
CA TYR A 127 7.07 -0.77 -9.33
C TYR A 127 6.20 0.24 -10.04
N PHE A 128 5.61 1.16 -9.29
CA PHE A 128 4.75 2.20 -9.83
C PHE A 128 5.15 3.58 -9.33
N PRO A 129 5.04 4.62 -10.18
CA PRO A 129 5.07 6.00 -9.72
C PRO A 129 4.00 6.26 -8.67
N TRP A 130 4.28 7.13 -7.71
CA TRP A 130 3.36 7.42 -6.61
C TRP A 130 1.93 7.77 -7.03
N TYR A 131 1.78 8.55 -8.10
CA TYR A 131 0.45 8.96 -8.59
C TYR A 131 -0.43 7.78 -9.02
N MET A 132 0.16 6.64 -9.32
CA MET A 132 -0.60 5.45 -9.74
C MET A 132 -1.41 4.82 -8.62
N VAL A 133 -1.23 5.23 -7.37
CA VAL A 133 -2.12 4.81 -6.27
C VAL A 133 -3.58 5.17 -6.54
N MET A 134 -3.84 6.24 -7.31
CA MET A 134 -5.19 6.65 -7.71
C MET A 134 -5.91 5.61 -8.60
N PHE A 135 -5.14 4.75 -9.25
CA PHE A 135 -5.66 3.68 -10.11
C PHE A 135 -5.66 2.31 -9.42
N TYR A 136 -5.27 2.25 -8.15
CA TYR A 136 -5.38 1.03 -7.37
C TYR A 136 -6.84 0.77 -7.02
N GLN A 137 -7.43 -0.23 -7.66
CA GLN A 137 -8.86 -0.53 -7.57
C GLN A 137 -9.08 -1.97 -7.13
N ARG A 138 -10.27 -2.22 -6.59
CA ARG A 138 -10.69 -3.59 -6.27
C ARG A 138 -10.75 -4.44 -7.53
N GLU A 139 -10.30 -5.69 -7.41
CA GLU A 139 -10.61 -6.70 -8.41
C GLU A 139 -12.14 -6.78 -8.52
N LYS A 140 -12.66 -6.66 -9.74
CA LYS A 140 -14.10 -6.86 -9.97
C LYS A 140 -14.40 -8.32 -9.73
N GLU A 141 -15.28 -8.58 -8.78
CA GLU A 141 -15.85 -9.92 -8.66
C GLU A 141 -16.67 -10.20 -9.93
N PRO A 142 -16.61 -11.42 -10.49
CA PRO A 142 -17.43 -11.78 -11.61
C PRO A 142 -18.91 -11.61 -11.20
N GLU A 143 -19.67 -10.86 -11.99
CA GLU A 143 -21.08 -10.50 -11.69
C GLU A 143 -22.01 -11.72 -11.61
N HIS A 144 -21.56 -12.89 -12.12
CA HIS A 144 -22.34 -14.13 -12.09
C HIS A 144 -21.43 -15.32 -11.82
N TYR A 145 -21.71 -16.04 -10.75
CA TYR A 145 -21.25 -17.41 -10.58
C TYR A 145 -22.21 -18.33 -11.34
N ILE A 146 -21.84 -18.80 -12.52
CA ILE A 146 -22.58 -19.83 -13.23
C ILE A 146 -22.15 -21.16 -12.61
N TYR A 147 -23.03 -21.76 -11.82
CA TYR A 147 -22.84 -23.13 -11.36
C TYR A 147 -23.39 -24.06 -12.46
N GLU A 148 -22.51 -24.69 -13.22
CA GLU A 148 -22.90 -25.83 -14.04
C GLU A 148 -23.04 -27.05 -13.13
N VAL A 149 -24.27 -27.48 -12.92
CA VAL A 149 -24.54 -28.74 -12.22
C VAL A 149 -24.54 -29.82 -13.26
N ASP A 150 -23.55 -30.72 -13.23
CA ASP A 150 -23.54 -31.90 -14.04
C ASP A 150 -24.57 -32.90 -13.53
N LEU A 151 -25.68 -33.03 -14.24
CA LEU A 151 -26.76 -34.01 -13.97
C LEU A 151 -26.64 -35.29 -14.79
N SER A 152 -25.52 -35.51 -15.45
CA SER A 152 -25.31 -36.70 -16.31
C SER A 152 -25.24 -38.03 -15.55
N GLY A 153 -25.29 -38.02 -14.22
CA GLY A 153 -25.26 -39.19 -13.35
C GLY A 153 -26.60 -39.57 -12.69
N LEU A 154 -27.68 -38.85 -13.06
CA LEU A 154 -29.05 -39.19 -12.71
C LEU A 154 -29.70 -39.97 -13.87
#